data_529832623428b33af77e72ee64b67a17
#
_entry.id   529832623428b33af77e72ee64b67a17
#
_cell.length_a   1.000
_cell.length_b   1.000
_cell.length_c   1.000
_cell.angle_alpha   90.00
_cell.angle_beta   90.00
_cell.angle_gamma   90.00
#
_symmetry.space_group_name_H-M   'P 1'
#
loop_
_entity.id
_entity.type
_entity.pdbx_description
1 polymer ?
#
loop_
_entity_poly.entity_id
_entity_poly.type
_entity_poly.pdbx_seq_one_letter_code
_entity_poly.pdbx_strand_id
1 'polypeptide(L)'
;KPGEATKIEPNPADTAIVKVAVLANAAGPRAGEIIVASGSSSVSYAFEQEGTLLEIADGYYALIANNAGAYVAACPVPADKKYGYLGVAEATATVAPGASSFYFAAVEGGYTIQDLSGRYYYQKGTYDNFNVSADLPESGHIWTLIANEDGTVKILNSEVKKFIQFDANYNSWGSYATAKGVMPALVSTVAPVIADGQYYIEVSAGVATPIDAGKTYGYVNVAEKSAANAFTFTFTDGEGYTICDSNGRYYYQKGTYNSFNLDANPSEGQYWSIIPQADGTVKILNRSVNKWWQ
;
A
#
# COMPACT_ATOMS: atom_id res chain seq x y z
N LYS A 1 -26.10 -8.65 -16.37
CA LYS A 1 -27.39 -8.28 -17.03
C LYS A 1 -28.18 -7.47 -16.05
N PRO A 2 -28.77 -6.30 -16.40
CA PRO A 2 -29.76 -5.64 -15.58
C PRO A 2 -30.89 -6.64 -15.31
N GLY A 3 -31.35 -6.73 -14.05
CA GLY A 3 -32.46 -7.57 -13.70
C GLY A 3 -33.70 -7.16 -14.53
N GLU A 4 -34.49 -8.13 -15.01
CA GLU A 4 -35.72 -7.86 -15.68
C GLU A 4 -36.64 -7.01 -14.79
N ALA A 5 -37.19 -5.96 -15.37
CA ALA A 5 -38.16 -5.12 -14.69
C ALA A 5 -39.40 -5.96 -14.36
N THR A 6 -39.71 -6.17 -13.10
CA THR A 6 -40.91 -6.83 -12.66
C THR A 6 -42.09 -5.86 -12.83
N LYS A 7 -43.02 -6.18 -13.70
CA LYS A 7 -44.29 -5.44 -13.83
C LYS A 7 -45.10 -5.64 -12.54
N ILE A 8 -45.36 -4.57 -11.82
CA ILE A 8 -46.18 -4.58 -10.62
C ILE A 8 -47.57 -4.06 -11.02
N GLU A 9 -48.61 -4.88 -10.89
CA GLU A 9 -49.99 -4.43 -11.06
C GLU A 9 -50.33 -3.47 -9.88
N PRO A 10 -50.89 -2.29 -10.16
CA PRO A 10 -51.23 -1.34 -9.11
C PRO A 10 -52.33 -1.89 -8.19
N ASN A 11 -52.10 -1.81 -6.88
CA ASN A 11 -53.12 -2.05 -5.89
C ASN A 11 -54.06 -0.84 -5.85
N PRO A 12 -55.37 -1.01 -5.78
CA PRO A 12 -56.34 0.10 -5.82
C PRO A 12 -56.29 1.08 -4.64
N ALA A 13 -55.41 0.90 -3.69
CA ALA A 13 -55.12 1.86 -2.58
C ALA A 13 -53.85 2.64 -2.85
N ASP A 14 -53.90 3.65 -3.69
CA ASP A 14 -52.99 4.81 -3.93
C ASP A 14 -51.46 4.72 -3.63
N THR A 15 -50.94 3.61 -3.11
CA THR A 15 -49.53 3.42 -2.82
C THR A 15 -48.99 2.08 -3.30
N ALA A 16 -48.04 2.10 -4.23
CA ALA A 16 -47.28 0.92 -4.62
C ALA A 16 -45.89 0.93 -3.99
N ILE A 17 -45.51 -0.17 -3.33
CA ILE A 17 -44.15 -0.37 -2.84
C ILE A 17 -43.38 -1.17 -3.89
N VAL A 18 -42.39 -0.54 -4.52
CA VAL A 18 -41.47 -1.19 -5.42
C VAL A 18 -40.23 -1.60 -4.65
N LYS A 19 -39.95 -2.91 -4.56
CA LYS A 19 -38.69 -3.41 -4.02
C LYS A 19 -37.72 -3.69 -5.15
N VAL A 20 -36.59 -2.99 -5.15
CA VAL A 20 -35.52 -3.21 -6.12
C VAL A 20 -34.36 -3.91 -5.39
N ALA A 21 -33.99 -5.10 -5.85
CA ALA A 21 -32.79 -5.78 -5.39
C ALA A 21 -31.63 -5.40 -6.31
N VAL A 22 -30.61 -4.79 -5.75
CA VAL A 22 -29.36 -4.50 -6.45
C VAL A 22 -28.36 -5.60 -6.10
N LEU A 23 -27.82 -6.28 -7.11
CA LEU A 23 -26.79 -7.30 -6.91
C LEU A 23 -25.53 -6.68 -6.35
N ALA A 24 -24.77 -7.45 -5.54
CA ALA A 24 -23.47 -7.01 -5.05
C ALA A 24 -22.59 -6.55 -6.22
N ASN A 25 -21.87 -5.45 -6.00
CA ASN A 25 -20.95 -4.92 -6.99
C ASN A 25 -19.59 -5.63 -6.83
N ALA A 26 -19.22 -6.44 -7.81
CA ALA A 26 -17.95 -7.17 -7.83
C ALA A 26 -16.83 -6.40 -8.57
N ALA A 27 -17.07 -5.14 -8.93
CA ALA A 27 -16.16 -4.27 -9.65
C ALA A 27 -16.04 -2.91 -8.95
N GLY A 28 -15.53 -1.90 -9.64
CA GLY A 28 -15.41 -0.53 -9.13
C GLY A 28 -16.74 0.13 -8.76
N PRO A 29 -16.71 1.30 -8.11
CA PRO A 29 -17.92 2.04 -7.76
C PRO A 29 -18.78 2.28 -9.00
N ARG A 30 -20.07 2.11 -8.86
CA ARG A 30 -21.02 2.36 -9.95
C ARG A 30 -22.21 3.21 -9.48
N ALA A 31 -22.67 4.06 -10.36
CA ALA A 31 -23.90 4.80 -10.20
C ALA A 31 -24.97 4.23 -11.11
N GLY A 32 -26.19 4.36 -10.72
CA GLY A 32 -27.35 3.95 -11.51
C GLY A 32 -28.56 4.80 -11.19
N GLU A 33 -29.61 4.57 -11.97
CA GLU A 33 -30.86 5.27 -11.81
C GLU A 33 -32.03 4.27 -11.84
N ILE A 34 -32.94 4.37 -10.90
CA ILE A 34 -34.18 3.63 -10.87
C ILE A 34 -35.27 4.57 -11.36
N ILE A 35 -35.84 4.26 -12.53
CA ILE A 35 -36.93 5.05 -13.09
C ILE A 35 -38.25 4.31 -12.83
N VAL A 36 -39.12 4.96 -12.08
CA VAL A 36 -40.50 4.49 -11.89
C VAL A 36 -41.41 5.30 -12.79
N ALA A 37 -42.06 4.66 -13.75
CA ALA A 37 -42.93 5.30 -14.72
C ALA A 37 -44.37 4.75 -14.62
N SER A 38 -45.36 5.67 -14.77
CA SER A 38 -46.79 5.34 -14.86
C SER A 38 -47.43 6.26 -15.90
N GLY A 39 -47.88 5.71 -17.02
CA GLY A 39 -48.38 6.48 -18.15
C GLY A 39 -47.30 7.42 -18.70
N SER A 40 -47.59 8.73 -18.75
CA SER A 40 -46.64 9.77 -19.19
C SER A 40 -45.80 10.37 -18.07
N SER A 41 -45.98 9.94 -16.83
CA SER A 41 -45.26 10.43 -15.66
C SER A 41 -44.16 9.45 -15.27
N SER A 42 -42.97 9.99 -14.92
CA SER A 42 -41.88 9.21 -14.36
C SER A 42 -41.19 9.93 -13.23
N VAL A 43 -40.68 9.18 -12.28
CA VAL A 43 -39.83 9.66 -11.20
C VAL A 43 -38.55 8.84 -11.20
N SER A 44 -37.43 9.51 -11.04
CA SER A 44 -36.10 8.93 -11.08
C SER A 44 -35.45 9.01 -9.71
N TYR A 45 -34.81 7.93 -9.32
CA TYR A 45 -34.03 7.83 -8.10
C TYR A 45 -32.60 7.39 -8.44
N ALA A 46 -31.66 8.29 -8.29
CA ALA A 46 -30.25 7.96 -8.42
C ALA A 46 -29.79 7.08 -7.24
N PHE A 47 -28.94 6.12 -7.50
CA PHE A 47 -28.25 5.35 -6.46
C PHE A 47 -26.79 5.19 -6.82
N GLU A 48 -25.97 5.09 -5.80
CA GLU A 48 -24.57 4.73 -5.92
C GLU A 48 -24.32 3.42 -5.19
N GLN A 49 -23.48 2.57 -5.75
CA GLN A 49 -23.03 1.35 -5.13
C GLN A 49 -21.50 1.37 -5.07
N GLU A 50 -20.96 1.30 -3.87
CA GLU A 50 -19.51 1.24 -3.69
C GLU A 50 -18.93 -0.03 -4.35
N GLY A 51 -17.70 0.09 -4.82
CA GLY A 51 -16.98 -1.03 -5.43
C GLY A 51 -16.52 -2.06 -4.40
N THR A 52 -15.99 -3.16 -4.91
CA THR A 52 -15.35 -4.18 -4.09
C THR A 52 -14.11 -3.60 -3.40
N LEU A 53 -14.00 -3.82 -2.10
CA LEU A 53 -12.80 -3.51 -1.35
C LEU A 53 -11.62 -4.30 -1.93
N LEU A 54 -10.53 -3.60 -2.18
CA LEU A 54 -9.27 -4.21 -2.60
C LEU A 54 -8.45 -4.54 -1.36
N GLU A 55 -8.11 -5.81 -1.21
CA GLU A 55 -7.17 -6.26 -0.20
C GLU A 55 -5.78 -6.41 -0.83
N ILE A 56 -4.77 -5.81 -0.20
CA ILE A 56 -3.36 -5.94 -0.57
C ILE A 56 -2.55 -6.43 0.63
N ALA A 57 -1.45 -7.10 0.38
CA ALA A 57 -0.51 -7.45 1.43
C ALA A 57 0.16 -6.20 2.02
N ASP A 58 0.58 -6.26 3.28
CA ASP A 58 1.45 -5.24 3.86
C ASP A 58 2.73 -5.11 3.02
N GLY A 59 3.13 -3.89 2.70
CA GLY A 59 4.31 -3.69 1.86
C GLY A 59 4.42 -2.30 1.27
N TYR A 60 5.45 -2.11 0.45
CA TYR A 60 5.68 -0.88 -0.26
C TYR A 60 4.99 -0.86 -1.62
N TYR A 61 4.32 0.25 -1.91
CA TYR A 61 3.61 0.48 -3.16
C TYR A 61 3.89 1.89 -3.67
N ALA A 62 4.06 2.02 -4.98
CA ALA A 62 3.99 3.30 -5.66
C ALA A 62 2.56 3.58 -6.11
N LEU A 63 2.17 4.84 -6.03
CA LEU A 63 0.94 5.35 -6.62
C LEU A 63 1.30 5.92 -8.00
N ILE A 64 0.87 5.25 -9.07
CA ILE A 64 1.22 5.62 -10.45
C ILE A 64 -0.06 6.02 -11.20
N ALA A 65 -0.09 7.24 -11.72
CA ALA A 65 -1.16 7.71 -12.60
C ALA A 65 -0.72 7.69 -14.07
N ASN A 66 -1.63 7.28 -14.95
CA ASN A 66 -1.46 7.41 -16.40
C ASN A 66 -2.14 8.71 -16.87
N ASN A 67 -1.37 9.76 -17.03
CA ASN A 67 -1.86 11.04 -17.54
C ASN A 67 -1.69 11.10 -19.06
N ALA A 68 -2.69 10.63 -19.81
CA ALA A 68 -2.72 10.64 -21.27
C ALA A 68 -1.47 9.97 -21.92
N GLY A 69 -1.02 8.87 -21.35
CA GLY A 69 0.14 8.11 -21.82
C GLY A 69 1.46 8.45 -21.12
N ALA A 70 1.53 9.53 -20.37
CA ALA A 70 2.66 9.83 -19.50
C ALA A 70 2.38 9.28 -18.09
N TYR A 71 3.25 8.42 -17.60
CA TYR A 71 3.14 7.86 -16.26
C TYR A 71 3.87 8.72 -15.24
N VAL A 72 3.20 9.02 -14.14
CA VAL A 72 3.75 9.80 -13.03
C VAL A 72 3.51 9.08 -11.70
N ALA A 73 4.54 9.05 -10.86
CA ALA A 73 4.46 8.50 -9.50
C ALA A 73 4.33 9.62 -8.47
N ALA A 74 3.62 9.33 -7.38
CA ALA A 74 3.55 10.21 -6.24
C ALA A 74 4.87 10.19 -5.46
N CYS A 75 5.39 11.38 -5.11
CA CYS A 75 6.52 11.52 -4.19
C CYS A 75 6.02 11.97 -2.81
N PRO A 76 6.66 11.52 -1.72
CA PRO A 76 6.31 11.94 -0.37
C PRO A 76 6.33 13.46 -0.18
N VAL A 77 5.54 13.94 0.77
CA VAL A 77 5.64 15.32 1.27
C VAL A 77 7.08 15.57 1.75
N PRO A 78 7.73 16.69 1.38
CA PRO A 78 9.10 16.98 1.81
C PRO A 78 9.34 16.77 3.30
N ALA A 79 10.53 16.29 3.66
CA ALA A 79 10.83 15.86 5.04
C ALA A 79 10.72 16.98 6.08
N ASP A 80 10.97 18.23 5.67
CA ASP A 80 10.88 19.44 6.50
C ASP A 80 9.44 19.95 6.71
N LYS A 81 8.45 19.35 6.02
CA LYS A 81 7.04 19.77 6.07
C LYS A 81 6.20 18.82 6.91
N LYS A 82 5.24 19.39 7.61
CA LYS A 82 4.21 18.67 8.38
C LYS A 82 2.90 18.49 7.60
N TYR A 83 2.79 19.09 6.44
CA TYR A 83 1.65 18.97 5.52
C TYR A 83 2.05 19.41 4.11
N GLY A 84 1.34 18.96 3.10
CA GLY A 84 1.56 19.35 1.70
C GLY A 84 0.83 18.45 0.72
N TYR A 85 0.91 18.81 -0.54
CA TYR A 85 0.60 17.92 -1.65
C TYR A 85 1.74 16.94 -1.85
N LEU A 86 1.45 15.71 -2.39
CA LEU A 86 2.53 14.84 -2.80
C LEU A 86 3.17 15.39 -4.08
N GLY A 87 4.48 15.24 -4.17
CA GLY A 87 5.24 15.61 -5.35
C GLY A 87 5.04 14.62 -6.50
N VAL A 88 5.77 14.82 -7.59
CA VAL A 88 5.68 14.04 -8.81
C VAL A 88 7.06 13.58 -9.25
N ALA A 89 7.18 12.32 -9.65
CA ALA A 89 8.34 11.76 -10.33
C ALA A 89 7.91 11.09 -11.64
N GLU A 90 8.83 11.00 -12.59
CA GLU A 90 8.63 10.18 -13.80
C GLU A 90 8.53 8.69 -13.43
N ALA A 91 7.66 7.98 -14.13
CA ALA A 91 7.43 6.56 -13.92
C ALA A 91 7.12 5.85 -15.24
N THR A 92 7.03 4.53 -15.18
CA THR A 92 6.37 3.72 -16.22
C THR A 92 5.08 3.12 -15.63
N ALA A 93 4.35 2.35 -16.40
CA ALA A 93 3.15 1.67 -15.91
C ALA A 93 3.41 0.74 -14.70
N THR A 94 4.63 0.24 -14.55
CA THR A 94 4.99 -0.79 -13.57
C THR A 94 6.22 -0.47 -12.72
N VAL A 95 6.90 0.65 -13.00
CA VAL A 95 8.13 1.04 -12.31
C VAL A 95 8.06 2.51 -11.91
N ALA A 96 8.35 2.78 -10.64
CA ALA A 96 8.53 4.11 -10.09
C ALA A 96 9.88 4.19 -9.34
N PRO A 97 10.46 5.40 -9.18
CA PRO A 97 11.64 5.56 -8.33
C PRO A 97 11.38 5.03 -6.92
N GLY A 98 12.36 4.36 -6.31
CA GLY A 98 12.23 3.82 -4.96
C GLY A 98 11.80 4.86 -3.93
N ALA A 99 12.28 6.11 -4.07
CA ALA A 99 11.87 7.25 -3.23
C ALA A 99 10.37 7.61 -3.34
N SER A 100 9.66 7.12 -4.35
CA SER A 100 8.21 7.31 -4.57
C SER A 100 7.37 6.18 -3.96
N SER A 101 7.91 5.42 -3.04
CA SER A 101 7.23 4.31 -2.38
C SER A 101 6.59 4.72 -1.07
N PHE A 102 5.41 4.15 -0.82
CA PHE A 102 4.66 4.29 0.43
C PHE A 102 4.41 2.91 1.03
N TYR A 103 4.55 2.79 2.34
CA TYR A 103 4.24 1.56 3.06
C TYR A 103 2.77 1.53 3.43
N PHE A 104 2.08 0.51 2.99
CA PHE A 104 0.68 0.22 3.35
C PHE A 104 0.67 -0.90 4.39
N ALA A 105 0.05 -0.65 5.53
CA ALA A 105 -0.17 -1.66 6.57
C ALA A 105 -1.65 -1.83 6.82
N ALA A 106 -2.12 -3.07 6.79
CA ALA A 106 -3.51 -3.41 7.09
C ALA A 106 -3.83 -3.15 8.55
N VAL A 107 -4.96 -2.50 8.80
CA VAL A 107 -5.53 -2.23 10.12
C VAL A 107 -7.02 -2.47 10.09
N GLU A 108 -7.68 -2.45 11.25
CA GLU A 108 -9.14 -2.51 11.28
C GLU A 108 -9.75 -1.32 10.50
N GLY A 109 -10.57 -1.61 9.51
CA GLY A 109 -11.25 -0.62 8.67
C GLY A 109 -10.48 -0.17 7.42
N GLY A 110 -9.28 -0.72 7.15
CA GLY A 110 -8.52 -0.40 5.94
C GLY A 110 -7.00 -0.47 6.11
N TYR A 111 -6.30 0.57 5.71
CA TYR A 111 -4.83 0.65 5.70
C TYR A 111 -4.35 1.96 6.33
N THR A 112 -3.21 1.90 7.00
CA THR A 112 -2.39 3.10 7.22
C THR A 112 -1.41 3.24 6.07
N ILE A 113 -1.03 4.50 5.76
CA ILE A 113 -0.04 4.82 4.73
C ILE A 113 1.11 5.58 5.38
N GLN A 114 2.33 5.11 5.17
CA GLN A 114 3.55 5.76 5.64
C GLN A 114 4.51 6.03 4.49
N ASP A 115 5.34 7.07 4.60
CA ASP A 115 6.50 7.22 3.72
C ASP A 115 7.71 6.43 4.23
N LEU A 116 8.83 6.51 3.48
CA LEU A 116 10.07 5.81 3.82
C LEU A 116 10.72 6.27 5.14
N SER A 117 10.33 7.45 5.64
CA SER A 117 10.76 7.95 6.95
C SER A 117 9.85 7.48 8.08
N GLY A 118 8.86 6.64 7.80
CA GLY A 118 7.88 6.13 8.76
C GLY A 118 6.79 7.13 9.14
N ARG A 119 6.68 8.28 8.45
CA ARG A 119 5.63 9.27 8.74
C ARG A 119 4.30 8.82 8.18
N TYR A 120 3.27 8.80 9.03
CA TYR A 120 1.90 8.49 8.68
C TYR A 120 1.24 9.63 7.89
N TYR A 121 0.50 9.26 6.85
CA TYR A 121 -0.32 10.17 6.05
C TYR A 121 -1.76 10.16 6.56
N TYR A 122 -2.29 11.33 6.83
CA TYR A 122 -3.66 11.48 7.31
C TYR A 122 -4.33 12.73 6.76
N GLN A 123 -5.64 12.74 6.85
CA GLN A 123 -6.46 13.87 6.41
C GLN A 123 -7.29 14.39 7.55
N LYS A 124 -7.44 15.70 7.61
CA LYS A 124 -8.38 16.37 8.52
C LYS A 124 -8.95 17.64 7.91
N GLY A 125 -10.19 17.96 8.28
CA GLY A 125 -10.85 19.17 7.81
C GLY A 125 -11.14 19.16 6.30
N THR A 126 -11.13 20.34 5.70
CA THR A 126 -11.58 20.55 4.31
C THR A 126 -10.44 20.67 3.30
N TYR A 127 -9.20 20.64 3.73
CA TYR A 127 -8.03 20.81 2.86
C TYR A 127 -7.81 19.58 1.95
N ASP A 128 -7.31 19.83 0.74
CA ASP A 128 -7.03 18.78 -0.25
C ASP A 128 -5.58 18.25 -0.18
N ASN A 129 -4.74 18.84 0.68
CA ASN A 129 -3.38 18.38 0.95
C ASN A 129 -3.37 17.32 2.06
N PHE A 130 -2.24 16.65 2.23
CA PHE A 130 -2.02 15.64 3.28
C PHE A 130 -1.37 16.28 4.50
N ASN A 131 -1.68 15.77 5.67
CA ASN A 131 -0.89 15.97 6.88
C ASN A 131 0.01 14.75 7.08
N VAL A 132 1.18 14.95 7.70
CA VAL A 132 2.13 13.89 8.03
C VAL A 132 2.57 13.97 9.48
N SER A 133 2.75 12.81 10.12
CA SER A 133 3.15 12.69 11.54
C SER A 133 4.07 11.49 11.72
N ALA A 134 5.08 11.63 12.59
CA ALA A 134 5.92 10.48 13.00
C ALA A 134 5.13 9.51 13.88
N ASP A 135 4.22 10.04 14.71
CA ASP A 135 3.34 9.23 15.55
C ASP A 135 2.03 8.92 14.81
N LEU A 136 1.40 7.78 15.12
CA LEU A 136 0.10 7.42 14.59
C LEU A 136 -0.94 8.47 14.99
N PRO A 137 -1.58 9.15 14.04
CA PRO A 137 -2.60 10.15 14.34
C PRO A 137 -3.83 9.52 15.01
N GLU A 138 -4.51 10.29 15.88
CA GLU A 138 -5.74 9.83 16.54
C GLU A 138 -6.90 9.60 15.56
N SER A 139 -6.90 10.28 14.40
CA SER A 139 -7.97 10.20 13.40
C SER A 139 -7.49 10.55 11.99
N GLY A 140 -8.29 10.23 10.98
CA GLY A 140 -8.04 10.56 9.58
C GLY A 140 -6.89 9.79 8.92
N HIS A 141 -6.36 8.74 9.54
CA HIS A 141 -5.21 7.97 9.07
C HIS A 141 -5.58 6.63 8.43
N ILE A 142 -6.86 6.27 8.43
CA ILE A 142 -7.33 5.02 7.83
C ILE A 142 -7.81 5.28 6.40
N TRP A 143 -7.31 4.48 5.48
CA TRP A 143 -7.58 4.56 4.06
C TRP A 143 -8.17 3.25 3.55
N THR A 144 -9.30 3.34 2.87
CA THR A 144 -9.96 2.20 2.23
C THR A 144 -9.55 2.13 0.77
N LEU A 145 -9.22 0.94 0.28
CA LEU A 145 -8.87 0.72 -1.12
C LEU A 145 -10.07 0.13 -1.85
N ILE A 146 -10.45 0.74 -2.96
CA ILE A 146 -11.57 0.31 -3.80
C ILE A 146 -11.06 0.14 -5.22
N ALA A 147 -11.14 -1.07 -5.74
CA ALA A 147 -10.71 -1.37 -7.10
C ALA A 147 -11.66 -0.74 -8.14
N ASN A 148 -11.11 -0.15 -9.19
CA ASN A 148 -11.83 0.29 -10.37
C ASN A 148 -11.69 -0.73 -11.50
N GLU A 149 -12.63 -0.74 -12.46
CA GLU A 149 -12.63 -1.67 -13.60
C GLU A 149 -11.42 -1.49 -14.53
N ASP A 150 -10.82 -0.30 -14.55
CA ASP A 150 -9.67 0.04 -15.38
C ASP A 150 -8.31 -0.32 -14.73
N GLY A 151 -8.33 -1.00 -13.58
CA GLY A 151 -7.14 -1.38 -12.83
C GLY A 151 -6.56 -0.26 -11.94
N THR A 152 -7.18 0.90 -11.91
CA THR A 152 -6.85 1.95 -10.94
C THR A 152 -7.50 1.66 -9.59
N VAL A 153 -7.09 2.39 -8.55
CA VAL A 153 -7.58 2.22 -7.18
C VAL A 153 -8.02 3.55 -6.61
N LYS A 154 -9.25 3.60 -6.10
CA LYS A 154 -9.72 4.71 -5.30
C LYS A 154 -9.21 4.52 -3.86
N ILE A 155 -8.21 5.28 -3.48
CA ILE A 155 -7.65 5.29 -2.12
C ILE A 155 -8.41 6.33 -1.33
N LEU A 156 -9.43 5.89 -0.61
CA LEU A 156 -10.42 6.72 0.07
C LEU A 156 -10.09 6.88 1.55
N ASN A 157 -9.95 8.11 2.01
CA ASN A 157 -9.87 8.37 3.44
C ASN A 157 -11.22 8.06 4.11
N SER A 158 -11.20 7.16 5.10
CA SER A 158 -12.41 6.62 5.71
C SER A 158 -13.22 7.66 6.51
N GLU A 159 -12.56 8.73 6.98
CA GLU A 159 -13.18 9.78 7.80
C GLU A 159 -13.68 10.96 6.97
N VAL A 160 -12.80 11.61 6.21
CA VAL A 160 -13.16 12.83 5.48
C VAL A 160 -13.77 12.57 4.10
N LYS A 161 -13.84 11.31 3.67
CA LYS A 161 -14.43 10.87 2.39
C LYS A 161 -13.78 11.51 1.15
N LYS A 162 -12.48 11.80 1.22
CA LYS A 162 -11.66 12.27 0.11
C LYS A 162 -10.76 11.16 -0.37
N PHE A 163 -10.38 11.16 -1.64
CA PHE A 163 -9.55 10.12 -2.23
C PHE A 163 -8.38 10.68 -3.03
N ILE A 164 -7.29 9.95 -3.03
CA ILE A 164 -6.01 10.35 -3.61
C ILE A 164 -6.11 10.36 -5.15
N GLN A 165 -5.69 11.46 -5.77
CA GLN A 165 -5.68 11.65 -7.22
C GLN A 165 -4.48 12.49 -7.65
N PHE A 166 -3.98 12.25 -8.86
CA PHE A 166 -3.05 13.14 -9.55
C PHE A 166 -3.83 14.24 -10.28
N ASP A 167 -3.54 15.49 -9.96
CA ASP A 167 -4.11 16.67 -10.62
C ASP A 167 -3.10 17.23 -11.63
N ALA A 168 -3.35 17.01 -12.92
CA ALA A 168 -2.48 17.43 -14.00
C ALA A 168 -2.38 18.97 -14.12
N ASN A 169 -3.41 19.73 -13.69
CA ASN A 169 -3.40 21.18 -13.77
C ASN A 169 -2.39 21.81 -12.79
N TYR A 170 -2.18 21.15 -11.65
CA TYR A 170 -1.23 21.59 -10.62
C TYR A 170 0.05 20.76 -10.58
N ASN A 171 0.15 19.74 -11.43
CA ASN A 171 1.27 18.78 -11.43
C ASN A 171 1.59 18.29 -10.01
N SER A 172 0.59 17.82 -9.30
CA SER A 172 0.70 17.37 -7.92
C SER A 172 -0.38 16.35 -7.56
N TRP A 173 -0.16 15.63 -6.47
CA TRP A 173 -1.14 14.70 -5.93
C TRP A 173 -1.85 15.31 -4.73
N GLY A 174 -3.16 15.24 -4.73
CA GLY A 174 -4.02 15.68 -3.64
C GLY A 174 -5.05 14.63 -3.26
N SER A 175 -5.85 14.95 -2.24
CA SER A 175 -6.98 14.13 -1.82
C SER A 175 -8.26 14.95 -1.95
N TYR A 176 -9.12 14.58 -2.89
CA TYR A 176 -10.29 15.36 -3.30
C TYR A 176 -11.58 14.61 -3.01
N ALA A 177 -12.67 15.35 -2.71
CA ALA A 177 -13.99 14.77 -2.45
C ALA A 177 -14.69 14.29 -3.74
N THR A 178 -14.28 14.82 -4.89
CA THR A 178 -14.86 14.48 -6.21
C THR A 178 -13.75 14.11 -7.19
N ALA A 179 -14.09 13.46 -8.29
CA ALA A 179 -13.14 13.15 -9.35
C ALA A 179 -12.70 14.46 -10.06
N LYS A 180 -11.47 14.88 -9.78
CA LYS A 180 -10.82 16.06 -10.37
C LYS A 180 -9.63 15.70 -11.24
N GLY A 181 -9.02 14.55 -10.98
CA GLY A 181 -7.78 14.12 -11.59
C GLY A 181 -7.77 12.63 -11.94
N VAL A 182 -6.59 12.09 -12.11
CA VAL A 182 -6.35 10.70 -12.50
C VAL A 182 -6.18 9.85 -11.24
N MET A 183 -6.91 8.71 -11.16
CA MET A 183 -6.75 7.73 -10.09
C MET A 183 -5.43 6.98 -10.25
N PRO A 184 -4.77 6.62 -9.13
CA PRO A 184 -3.58 5.79 -9.18
C PRO A 184 -3.87 4.32 -9.47
N ALA A 185 -2.93 3.65 -10.13
CA ALA A 185 -2.69 2.23 -9.93
C ALA A 185 -1.75 2.05 -8.73
N LEU A 186 -1.93 0.98 -7.95
CA LEU A 186 -1.00 0.57 -6.89
C LEU A 186 -0.03 -0.47 -7.47
N VAL A 187 1.24 -0.10 -7.52
CA VAL A 187 2.31 -0.97 -8.01
C VAL A 187 3.21 -1.34 -6.84
N SER A 188 3.33 -2.64 -6.55
CA SER A 188 4.25 -3.12 -5.51
C SER A 188 5.68 -2.69 -5.84
N THR A 189 6.36 -2.09 -4.86
CA THR A 189 7.71 -1.58 -5.02
C THR A 189 8.64 -2.12 -3.95
N VAL A 190 9.92 -1.83 -4.13
CA VAL A 190 10.94 -2.03 -3.10
C VAL A 190 11.65 -0.72 -2.91
N ALA A 191 11.78 -0.30 -1.67
CA ALA A 191 12.39 0.97 -1.35
C ALA A 191 13.64 0.78 -0.48
N PRO A 192 14.71 1.56 -0.71
CA PRO A 192 15.84 1.61 0.20
C PRO A 192 15.44 2.37 1.48
N VAL A 193 15.62 1.72 2.63
CA VAL A 193 15.31 2.28 3.96
C VAL A 193 16.59 2.67 4.71
N ILE A 194 17.65 1.90 4.48
CA ILE A 194 18.99 2.16 5.02
C ILE A 194 19.99 2.22 3.85
N ALA A 195 21.08 2.95 4.03
CA ALA A 195 22.17 2.95 3.05
C ALA A 195 22.87 1.57 3.00
N ASP A 196 23.54 1.28 1.90
CA ASP A 196 24.45 0.14 1.83
C ASP A 196 25.52 0.24 2.90
N GLY A 197 25.81 -0.85 3.59
CA GLY A 197 26.80 -0.84 4.65
C GLY A 197 26.70 -1.99 5.62
N GLN A 198 27.49 -1.90 6.68
CA GLN A 198 27.49 -2.89 7.76
C GLN A 198 26.62 -2.43 8.93
N TYR A 199 25.75 -3.32 9.38
CA TYR A 199 24.78 -3.07 10.44
C TYR A 199 24.75 -4.24 11.43
N TYR A 200 24.38 -3.93 12.65
CA TYR A 200 23.99 -4.93 13.64
C TYR A 200 22.48 -5.09 13.61
N ILE A 201 22.02 -6.33 13.64
CA ILE A 201 20.61 -6.64 13.90
C ILE A 201 20.46 -6.77 15.41
N GLU A 202 19.99 -5.70 16.05
CA GLU A 202 19.95 -5.57 17.50
C GLU A 202 18.56 -5.92 18.05
N VAL A 203 18.54 -6.69 19.11
CA VAL A 203 17.36 -7.03 19.90
C VAL A 203 17.63 -6.73 21.37
N SER A 204 16.60 -6.77 22.22
CA SER A 204 16.73 -6.45 23.64
C SER A 204 17.81 -7.27 24.39
N ALA A 205 18.12 -8.47 23.91
CA ALA A 205 19.10 -9.40 24.52
C ALA A 205 20.54 -9.26 23.95
N GLY A 206 20.76 -8.39 22.96
CA GLY A 206 22.06 -8.23 22.29
C GLY A 206 21.95 -8.10 20.79
N VAL A 207 22.92 -8.59 20.04
CA VAL A 207 22.93 -8.57 18.57
C VAL A 207 22.90 -9.97 17.98
N ALA A 208 22.24 -10.12 16.83
CA ALA A 208 22.26 -11.36 16.07
C ALA A 208 23.70 -11.72 15.66
N THR A 209 24.04 -13.00 15.72
CA THR A 209 25.36 -13.50 15.32
C THR A 209 25.26 -14.28 14.02
N PRO A 210 26.31 -14.25 13.17
CA PRO A 210 26.38 -15.13 12.03
C PRO A 210 26.28 -16.61 12.44
N ILE A 211 25.65 -17.39 11.57
CA ILE A 211 25.60 -18.86 11.73
C ILE A 211 27.02 -19.43 11.54
N ASP A 212 27.38 -20.45 12.31
CA ASP A 212 28.72 -21.07 12.28
C ASP A 212 29.22 -21.29 10.85
N ALA A 213 30.50 -21.00 10.59
CA ALA A 213 31.09 -21.01 9.25
C ALA A 213 30.97 -22.35 8.51
N GLY A 214 30.95 -23.46 9.24
CA GLY A 214 30.80 -24.80 8.64
C GLY A 214 29.38 -25.23 8.29
N LYS A 215 28.38 -24.37 8.57
CA LYS A 215 26.96 -24.69 8.31
C LYS A 215 26.42 -23.94 7.10
N THR A 216 25.58 -24.58 6.32
CA THR A 216 24.86 -24.01 5.17
C THR A 216 23.42 -23.68 5.48
N TYR A 217 22.94 -23.95 6.70
CA TYR A 217 21.61 -23.57 7.21
C TYR A 217 21.61 -23.52 8.73
N GLY A 218 20.66 -22.81 9.31
CA GLY A 218 20.49 -22.75 10.76
C GLY A 218 19.68 -21.55 11.24
N TYR A 219 19.84 -21.24 12.52
CA TYR A 219 19.30 -20.07 13.19
C TYR A 219 20.43 -19.17 13.65
N VAL A 220 20.20 -17.88 13.62
CA VAL A 220 21.10 -16.91 14.27
C VAL A 220 20.96 -17.02 15.79
N ASN A 221 22.05 -16.80 16.50
CA ASN A 221 22.05 -16.67 17.96
C ASN A 221 22.14 -15.18 18.34
N VAL A 222 22.14 -14.89 19.63
CA VAL A 222 22.32 -13.55 20.17
C VAL A 222 23.56 -13.51 21.05
N ALA A 223 24.39 -12.49 20.88
CA ALA A 223 25.60 -12.28 21.66
C ALA A 223 25.84 -10.78 21.95
N GLU A 224 26.89 -10.48 22.66
CA GLU A 224 27.37 -9.10 22.82
C GLU A 224 27.84 -8.52 21.49
N LYS A 225 27.71 -7.20 21.32
CA LYS A 225 28.06 -6.47 20.12
C LYS A 225 29.56 -6.55 19.85
N SER A 226 29.94 -7.07 18.68
CA SER A 226 31.31 -7.11 18.19
C SER A 226 31.34 -6.96 16.67
N ALA A 227 32.47 -6.53 16.10
CA ALA A 227 32.60 -6.38 14.66
C ALA A 227 32.32 -7.67 13.87
N ALA A 228 32.59 -8.84 14.46
CA ALA A 228 32.32 -10.16 13.86
C ALA A 228 30.82 -10.45 13.69
N ASN A 229 29.94 -9.71 14.39
CA ASN A 229 28.50 -9.90 14.39
C ASN A 229 27.78 -8.90 13.46
N ALA A 230 28.51 -8.09 12.69
CA ALA A 230 27.92 -7.20 11.70
C ALA A 230 27.54 -7.96 10.43
N PHE A 231 26.42 -7.56 9.85
CA PHE A 231 25.95 -8.03 8.56
C PHE A 231 26.07 -6.90 7.54
N THR A 232 26.47 -7.23 6.32
CA THR A 232 26.48 -6.28 5.20
C THR A 232 25.14 -6.30 4.51
N PHE A 233 24.50 -5.14 4.44
CA PHE A 233 23.27 -4.93 3.71
C PHE A 233 23.59 -4.20 2.40
N THR A 234 23.13 -4.74 1.29
CA THR A 234 23.28 -4.13 -0.04
C THR A 234 21.92 -4.08 -0.73
N PHE A 235 21.51 -2.89 -1.12
CA PHE A 235 20.23 -2.69 -1.80
C PHE A 235 20.36 -2.89 -3.31
N THR A 236 19.39 -3.58 -3.89
CA THR A 236 19.24 -3.71 -5.34
C THR A 236 17.86 -3.17 -5.72
N ASP A 237 17.83 -2.18 -6.60
CA ASP A 237 16.58 -1.55 -7.04
C ASP A 237 15.64 -2.58 -7.67
N GLY A 238 14.36 -2.51 -7.29
CA GLY A 238 13.34 -3.47 -7.67
C GLY A 238 13.39 -4.81 -6.92
N GLU A 239 14.51 -5.20 -6.33
CA GLU A 239 14.71 -6.50 -5.68
C GLU A 239 14.68 -6.43 -4.14
N GLY A 240 15.37 -5.49 -3.52
CA GLY A 240 15.50 -5.33 -2.07
C GLY A 240 16.91 -5.50 -1.56
N TYR A 241 17.04 -5.78 -0.28
CA TYR A 241 18.33 -5.96 0.37
C TYR A 241 18.80 -7.40 0.30
N THR A 242 20.06 -7.59 -0.05
CA THR A 242 20.78 -8.81 0.33
C THR A 242 21.41 -8.61 1.70
N ILE A 243 21.50 -9.68 2.49
CA ILE A 243 22.12 -9.68 3.83
C ILE A 243 23.21 -10.72 3.79
N CYS A 244 24.46 -10.24 3.99
CA CYS A 244 25.66 -11.05 3.91
C CYS A 244 26.42 -11.01 5.24
N ASP A 245 26.92 -12.16 5.71
CA ASP A 245 27.74 -12.21 6.91
C ASP A 245 29.23 -11.94 6.63
N SER A 246 30.03 -11.84 7.70
CA SER A 246 31.48 -11.65 7.63
C SER A 246 32.26 -12.77 6.92
N ASN A 247 31.62 -13.91 6.65
CA ASN A 247 32.19 -15.02 5.89
C ASN A 247 31.83 -14.97 4.40
N GLY A 248 31.16 -13.90 3.93
CA GLY A 248 30.77 -13.74 2.54
C GLY A 248 29.57 -14.59 2.13
N ARG A 249 28.76 -15.04 3.09
CA ARG A 249 27.58 -15.87 2.82
C ARG A 249 26.31 -15.04 2.92
N TYR A 250 25.47 -15.13 1.91
CA TYR A 250 24.17 -14.47 1.88
C TYR A 250 23.13 -15.32 2.60
N TYR A 251 22.30 -14.63 3.38
CA TYR A 251 21.16 -15.22 4.05
C TYR A 251 19.96 -15.23 3.10
N TYR A 252 19.37 -16.40 2.91
CA TYR A 252 18.19 -16.57 2.08
C TYR A 252 17.21 -17.56 2.70
N GLN A 253 15.96 -17.50 2.25
CA GLN A 253 14.93 -18.44 2.67
C GLN A 253 14.22 -19.02 1.46
N LYS A 254 13.89 -20.31 1.55
CA LYS A 254 13.09 -21.04 0.58
C LYS A 254 12.18 -22.05 1.27
N GLY A 255 11.06 -22.37 0.62
CA GLY A 255 10.11 -23.35 1.11
C GLY A 255 9.45 -22.96 2.44
N THR A 256 9.14 -23.94 3.24
CA THR A 256 8.33 -23.77 4.47
C THR A 256 9.15 -23.71 5.77
N TYR A 257 10.45 -23.89 5.70
CA TYR A 257 11.34 -23.92 6.88
C TYR A 257 11.50 -22.52 7.50
N ASN A 258 11.68 -22.47 8.81
CA ASN A 258 11.93 -21.23 9.56
C ASN A 258 13.42 -20.92 9.74
N SER A 259 14.30 -21.85 9.38
CA SER A 259 15.75 -21.64 9.39
C SER A 259 16.19 -20.83 8.17
N PHE A 260 17.29 -20.10 8.32
CA PHE A 260 18.00 -19.50 7.20
C PHE A 260 18.79 -20.57 6.43
N ASN A 261 18.95 -20.35 5.15
CA ASN A 261 19.95 -20.99 4.32
C ASN A 261 21.06 -20.00 4.03
N LEU A 262 22.27 -20.49 3.79
CA LEU A 262 23.46 -19.69 3.54
C LEU A 262 24.20 -20.22 2.33
N ASP A 263 24.54 -19.32 1.41
CA ASP A 263 25.34 -19.59 0.22
C ASP A 263 26.13 -18.33 -0.16
N ALA A 264 27.28 -18.51 -0.79
CA ALA A 264 28.05 -17.42 -1.38
C ALA A 264 27.36 -16.82 -2.62
N ASN A 265 26.52 -17.60 -3.31
CA ASN A 265 25.83 -17.20 -4.52
C ASN A 265 24.42 -17.83 -4.59
N PRO A 266 23.49 -17.40 -3.74
CA PRO A 266 22.13 -17.95 -3.75
C PRO A 266 21.44 -17.61 -5.08
N SER A 267 20.68 -18.56 -5.64
CA SER A 267 19.93 -18.39 -6.87
C SER A 267 18.52 -17.86 -6.66
N GLU A 268 18.02 -17.92 -5.42
CA GLU A 268 16.65 -17.51 -5.07
C GLU A 268 16.54 -17.19 -3.58
N GLY A 269 15.52 -16.42 -3.21
CA GLY A 269 15.14 -16.16 -1.81
C GLY A 269 16.10 -15.28 -1.00
N GLN A 270 17.06 -14.60 -1.63
CA GLN A 270 18.08 -13.79 -0.96
C GLN A 270 17.65 -12.34 -0.70
N TYR A 271 16.50 -11.90 -1.21
CA TYR A 271 16.07 -10.52 -1.10
C TYR A 271 15.10 -10.29 0.07
N TRP A 272 15.35 -9.21 0.77
CA TRP A 272 14.67 -8.82 2.00
C TRP A 272 14.15 -7.39 1.90
N SER A 273 12.99 -7.14 2.47
CA SER A 273 12.49 -5.79 2.71
C SER A 273 12.75 -5.38 4.16
N ILE A 274 13.20 -4.14 4.36
CA ILE A 274 13.31 -3.52 5.68
C ILE A 274 12.11 -2.59 5.86
N ILE A 275 11.34 -2.79 6.91
CA ILE A 275 10.09 -2.08 7.15
C ILE A 275 10.19 -1.35 8.48
N PRO A 276 10.34 0.00 8.48
CA PRO A 276 10.37 0.80 9.69
C PRO A 276 9.08 0.65 10.51
N GLN A 277 9.21 0.68 11.82
CA GLN A 277 8.10 0.69 12.77
C GLN A 277 8.06 2.03 13.50
N ALA A 278 6.89 2.40 14.01
CA ALA A 278 6.68 3.66 14.73
C ALA A 278 7.54 3.79 16.01
N ASP A 279 7.94 2.68 16.61
CA ASP A 279 8.79 2.64 17.80
C ASP A 279 10.30 2.75 17.50
N GLY A 280 10.66 3.00 16.24
CA GLY A 280 12.05 3.11 15.78
C GLY A 280 12.71 1.76 15.50
N THR A 281 12.02 0.65 15.67
CA THR A 281 12.50 -0.67 15.26
C THR A 281 12.27 -0.91 13.77
N VAL A 282 12.76 -2.02 13.26
CA VAL A 282 12.49 -2.47 11.87
C VAL A 282 12.04 -3.92 11.88
N LYS A 283 11.17 -4.25 10.94
CA LYS A 283 10.91 -5.64 10.56
C LYS A 283 11.73 -5.95 9.31
N ILE A 284 12.31 -7.15 9.25
CA ILE A 284 13.04 -7.65 8.09
C ILE A 284 12.25 -8.81 7.49
N LEU A 285 11.70 -8.61 6.30
CA LEU A 285 10.80 -9.54 5.63
C LEU A 285 11.49 -10.19 4.43
N ASN A 286 11.54 -11.52 4.39
CA ASN A 286 11.96 -12.23 3.19
C ASN A 286 10.86 -12.15 2.13
N ARG A 287 11.21 -11.66 0.95
CA ARG A 287 10.25 -11.37 -0.13
C ARG A 287 9.74 -12.61 -0.86
N SER A 288 10.54 -13.67 -0.90
CA SER A 288 10.20 -14.90 -1.66
C SER A 288 9.21 -15.78 -0.90
N VAL A 289 9.32 -15.85 0.43
CA VAL A 289 8.51 -16.75 1.26
C VAL A 289 7.60 -16.02 2.24
N ASN A 290 7.63 -14.68 2.25
CA ASN A 290 6.84 -13.82 3.13
C ASN A 290 7.01 -14.15 4.63
N LYS A 291 8.26 -14.33 5.07
CA LYS A 291 8.63 -14.64 6.45
C LYS A 291 9.50 -13.56 7.06
N TRP A 292 9.28 -13.31 8.33
CA TRP A 292 10.04 -12.34 9.10
C TRP A 292 11.33 -12.94 9.68
N TRP A 293 12.37 -12.12 9.71
CA TRP A 293 13.54 -12.38 10.55
C TRP A 293 13.15 -12.23 12.02
N GLN A 294 13.20 -13.32 12.79
CA GLN A 294 12.83 -13.37 14.20
C GLN A 294 13.90 -14.13 14.98
#